data_15d51e95ea6625b914a843a1482cf01c
#
_entry.id   15d51e95ea6625b914a843a1482cf01c
#
_cell.length_a   1.000
_cell.length_b   1.000
_cell.length_c   1.000
_cell.angle_alpha   90.00
_cell.angle_beta   90.00
_cell.angle_gamma   90.00
#
_symmetry.space_group_name_H-M   'P 1'
#
loop_
_entity.id
_entity.type
_entity.pdbx_description
1 polymer ?
#
loop_
_entity_poly.entity_id
_entity_poly.type
_entity_poly.pdbx_seq_one_letter_code
_entity_poly.pdbx_strand_id
1 'polypeptide(L)'
;MFFTKKKVLIMIIICLVVFIFTYNDVKSEEIKEITGFAKIIDGDTIKISNKKIRLHGIDAPEKKQTCKKPYLTVSVFSFTKSYLCGQVSTNKLTKKINNQIIKCKIKDIDRYNRLIGECYKRNENLNSWLVSNGYAVAYRKYSKKYISDEINAKNNKLGIWQGKFEMPWNFRRKN
;
A
#
# COMPACT_ATOMS: atom_id res chain seq x y z
N MET A 1 -54.90 -17.28 32.35
CA MET A 1 -54.03 -16.17 32.82
C MET A 1 -53.82 -15.23 31.65
N PHE A 2 -54.70 -14.18 31.51
CA PHE A 2 -54.66 -13.26 30.35
C PHE A 2 -53.69 -12.15 30.61
N PHE A 3 -52.59 -12.14 29.86
CA PHE A 3 -51.70 -10.97 29.81
C PHE A 3 -52.45 -9.80 29.18
N THR A 4 -52.61 -8.71 29.90
CA THR A 4 -53.26 -7.51 29.35
C THR A 4 -52.45 -7.00 28.14
N LYS A 5 -53.14 -6.53 27.07
CA LYS A 5 -52.54 -6.01 25.82
C LYS A 5 -51.40 -5.00 26.11
N LYS A 6 -51.50 -4.26 27.21
CA LYS A 6 -50.48 -3.29 27.65
C LYS A 6 -49.16 -3.94 28.09
N LYS A 7 -49.23 -5.13 28.76
CA LYS A 7 -47.98 -5.85 29.16
C LYS A 7 -47.28 -6.49 27.96
N VAL A 8 -48.04 -6.99 26.97
CA VAL A 8 -47.46 -7.50 25.72
C VAL A 8 -46.77 -6.40 24.93
N LEU A 9 -47.38 -5.23 24.82
CA LEU A 9 -46.76 -4.08 24.12
C LEU A 9 -45.47 -3.61 24.79
N ILE A 10 -45.44 -3.57 26.11
CA ILE A 10 -44.22 -3.20 26.86
C ILE A 10 -43.11 -4.24 26.64
N MET A 11 -43.39 -5.52 26.63
CA MET A 11 -42.41 -6.59 26.32
C MET A 11 -41.81 -6.42 24.90
N ILE A 12 -42.67 -6.14 23.91
CA ILE A 12 -42.21 -5.93 22.54
C ILE A 12 -41.28 -4.72 22.45
N ILE A 13 -41.62 -3.61 23.13
CA ILE A 13 -40.78 -2.41 23.15
C ILE A 13 -39.42 -2.70 23.82
N ILE A 14 -39.41 -3.43 24.96
CA ILE A 14 -38.17 -3.83 25.63
C ILE A 14 -37.30 -4.72 24.72
N CYS A 15 -37.90 -5.71 24.03
CA CYS A 15 -37.18 -6.56 23.08
C CYS A 15 -36.61 -5.77 21.91
N LEU A 16 -37.35 -4.79 21.36
CA LEU A 16 -36.85 -3.92 20.31
C LEU A 16 -35.70 -3.02 20.78
N VAL A 17 -35.80 -2.47 21.98
CA VAL A 17 -34.73 -1.65 22.55
C VAL A 17 -33.47 -2.49 22.80
N VAL A 18 -33.61 -3.68 23.37
CA VAL A 18 -32.49 -4.60 23.58
C VAL A 18 -31.88 -5.01 22.24
N PHE A 19 -32.71 -5.30 21.23
CA PHE A 19 -32.23 -5.66 19.89
C PHE A 19 -31.47 -4.49 19.23
N ILE A 20 -31.95 -3.26 19.37
CA ILE A 20 -31.25 -2.05 18.87
C ILE A 20 -29.93 -1.85 19.62
N PHE A 21 -29.89 -2.04 20.93
CA PHE A 21 -28.65 -1.94 21.72
C PHE A 21 -27.63 -3.02 21.33
N THR A 22 -28.06 -4.27 21.15
CA THR A 22 -27.15 -5.35 20.73
C THR A 22 -26.67 -5.20 19.27
N TYR A 23 -27.46 -4.56 18.40
CA TYR A 23 -27.10 -4.34 17.00
C TYR A 23 -26.05 -3.23 16.83
N ASN A 24 -26.00 -2.27 17.76
CA ASN A 24 -25.02 -1.17 17.70
C ASN A 24 -23.61 -1.54 18.26
N ASP A 25 -23.46 -2.69 18.94
CA ASP A 25 -22.19 -3.11 19.51
C ASP A 25 -21.32 -3.96 18.56
N VAL A 26 -21.76 -4.20 17.33
CA VAL A 26 -20.87 -4.76 16.29
C VAL A 26 -20.00 -3.62 15.72
N LYS A 27 -19.20 -3.01 16.59
CA LYS A 27 -18.12 -2.13 16.21
C LYS A 27 -17.10 -2.99 15.48
N SER A 28 -16.95 -2.81 14.17
CA SER A 28 -15.91 -3.49 13.41
C SER A 28 -14.57 -3.20 14.09
N GLU A 29 -13.91 -4.23 14.57
CA GLU A 29 -12.61 -4.10 15.22
C GLU A 29 -11.64 -3.47 14.22
N GLU A 30 -11.20 -2.24 14.48
CA GLU A 30 -10.30 -1.51 13.60
C GLU A 30 -8.96 -2.23 13.58
N ILE A 31 -8.59 -2.80 12.45
CA ILE A 31 -7.34 -3.54 12.28
C ILE A 31 -6.18 -2.54 12.38
N LYS A 32 -5.60 -2.43 13.57
CA LYS A 32 -4.44 -1.54 13.83
C LYS A 32 -3.13 -2.11 13.31
N GLU A 33 -3.01 -3.43 13.27
CA GLU A 33 -1.80 -4.12 12.86
C GLU A 33 -2.11 -5.47 12.21
N ILE A 34 -1.32 -5.87 11.23
CA ILE A 34 -1.40 -7.20 10.62
C ILE A 34 0.02 -7.75 10.43
N THR A 35 0.21 -9.01 10.80
CA THR A 35 1.51 -9.68 10.71
C THR A 35 1.34 -11.04 10.04
N GLY A 36 2.28 -11.40 9.16
CA GLY A 36 2.28 -12.69 8.48
C GLY A 36 3.18 -12.73 7.24
N PHE A 37 3.14 -13.86 6.54
CA PHE A 37 3.80 -13.98 5.25
C PHE A 37 3.08 -13.16 4.18
N ALA A 38 3.85 -12.37 3.44
CA ALA A 38 3.30 -11.48 2.42
C ALA A 38 3.45 -12.07 1.02
N LYS A 39 2.32 -12.15 0.29
CA LYS A 39 2.31 -12.33 -1.17
C LYS A 39 2.35 -10.95 -1.83
N ILE A 40 3.32 -10.73 -2.72
CA ILE A 40 3.49 -9.45 -3.42
C ILE A 40 2.53 -9.40 -4.61
N ILE A 41 1.73 -8.34 -4.71
CA ILE A 41 0.79 -8.10 -5.81
C ILE A 41 1.47 -7.25 -6.87
N ASP A 42 2.08 -6.13 -6.46
CA ASP A 42 2.82 -5.20 -7.30
C ASP A 42 3.89 -4.46 -6.47
N GLY A 43 4.46 -3.38 -7.02
CA GLY A 43 5.57 -2.64 -6.39
C GLY A 43 5.23 -1.90 -5.10
N ASP A 44 3.94 -1.71 -4.79
CA ASP A 44 3.47 -1.01 -3.58
C ASP A 44 2.24 -1.64 -2.93
N THR A 45 1.88 -2.85 -3.35
CA THR A 45 0.74 -3.58 -2.78
C THR A 45 1.13 -5.02 -2.45
N ILE A 46 0.88 -5.42 -1.22
CA ILE A 46 1.11 -6.78 -0.72
C ILE A 46 -0.21 -7.38 -0.19
N LYS A 47 -0.22 -8.69 0.05
CA LYS A 47 -1.36 -9.41 0.64
C LYS A 47 -0.87 -10.26 1.80
N ILE A 48 -1.45 -10.06 2.99
CA ILE A 48 -1.21 -10.86 4.21
C ILE A 48 -2.58 -11.39 4.67
N SER A 49 -2.69 -12.69 4.99
CA SER A 49 -3.91 -13.31 5.52
C SER A 49 -5.19 -12.89 4.77
N ASN A 50 -5.16 -12.95 3.43
CA ASN A 50 -6.25 -12.51 2.54
C ASN A 50 -6.57 -11.00 2.50
N LYS A 51 -5.94 -10.16 3.32
CA LYS A 51 -6.08 -8.71 3.28
C LYS A 51 -5.08 -8.09 2.31
N LYS A 52 -5.56 -7.26 1.38
CA LYS A 52 -4.68 -6.45 0.51
C LYS A 52 -4.24 -5.21 1.28
N ILE A 53 -2.96 -4.90 1.24
CA ILE A 53 -2.35 -3.77 1.94
C ILE A 53 -1.60 -2.94 0.91
N ARG A 54 -2.03 -1.69 0.71
CA ARG A 54 -1.29 -0.71 -0.07
C ARG A 54 -0.31 0.01 0.84
N LEU A 55 0.92 0.10 0.42
CA LEU A 55 1.98 0.76 1.17
C LEU A 55 1.73 2.28 1.21
N HIS A 56 1.56 2.82 2.42
CA HIS A 56 1.18 4.21 2.63
C HIS A 56 2.27 5.19 2.19
N GLY A 57 1.85 6.30 1.54
CA GLY A 57 2.71 7.45 1.25
C GLY A 57 3.73 7.24 0.14
N ILE A 58 3.65 6.13 -0.60
CA ILE A 58 4.49 5.83 -1.75
C ILE A 58 3.65 5.46 -2.97
N ASP A 59 4.26 5.52 -4.16
CA ASP A 59 3.65 5.09 -5.41
C ASP A 59 4.70 4.42 -6.30
N ALA A 60 4.52 3.14 -6.60
CA ALA A 60 5.43 2.39 -7.46
C ALA A 60 4.96 2.42 -8.92
N PRO A 61 5.87 2.29 -9.89
CA PRO A 61 5.48 2.10 -11.28
C PRO A 61 4.55 0.90 -11.46
N GLU A 62 3.54 1.06 -12.31
CA GLU A 62 2.60 -0.01 -12.65
C GLU A 62 3.31 -1.19 -13.32
N LYS A 63 2.85 -2.43 -13.14
CA LYS A 63 3.53 -3.63 -13.67
C LYS A 63 3.90 -3.53 -15.14
N LYS A 64 3.03 -2.93 -15.94
CA LYS A 64 3.22 -2.74 -17.40
C LYS A 64 3.97 -1.45 -17.75
N GLN A 65 4.27 -0.61 -16.75
CA GLN A 65 4.95 0.65 -16.99
C GLN A 65 6.38 0.45 -17.41
N THR A 66 6.78 1.18 -18.46
CA THR A 66 8.15 1.21 -18.99
C THR A 66 8.86 2.48 -18.56
N CYS A 67 10.15 2.35 -18.29
CA CYS A 67 11.07 3.43 -18.01
C CYS A 67 12.27 3.32 -18.95
N LYS A 68 13.00 4.42 -19.13
CA LYS A 68 14.26 4.44 -19.89
C LYS A 68 15.42 4.54 -18.94
N LYS A 69 16.52 3.86 -19.25
CA LYS A 69 17.78 3.99 -18.51
C LYS A 69 18.96 4.09 -19.47
N PRO A 70 20.06 4.74 -19.09
CA PRO A 70 21.30 4.72 -19.87
C PRO A 70 21.74 3.28 -20.11
N TYR A 71 22.20 3.04 -21.33
CA TYR A 71 22.70 1.73 -21.76
C TYR A 71 24.15 1.82 -22.22
N LEU A 72 24.48 2.86 -22.99
CA LEU A 72 25.81 3.13 -23.49
C LEU A 72 26.01 4.65 -23.54
N THR A 73 27.16 5.12 -23.11
CA THR A 73 27.55 6.53 -23.26
C THR A 73 28.85 6.60 -24.01
N VAL A 74 28.85 7.30 -25.15
CA VAL A 74 30.04 7.53 -25.99
C VAL A 74 30.20 9.03 -26.12
N SER A 75 31.27 9.57 -25.53
CA SER A 75 31.49 11.01 -25.44
C SER A 75 30.28 11.74 -24.83
N VAL A 76 29.67 12.65 -25.57
CA VAL A 76 28.49 13.43 -25.15
C VAL A 76 27.14 12.75 -25.46
N PHE A 77 27.16 11.62 -26.18
CA PHE A 77 25.95 10.89 -26.57
C PHE A 77 25.64 9.76 -25.59
N SER A 78 24.42 9.77 -25.03
CA SER A 78 23.93 8.71 -24.16
C SER A 78 22.77 7.98 -24.84
N PHE A 79 22.98 6.71 -25.11
CA PHE A 79 21.95 5.80 -25.62
C PHE A 79 21.15 5.23 -24.46
N THR A 80 19.83 5.17 -24.61
CA THR A 80 18.94 4.66 -23.57
C THR A 80 18.21 3.42 -24.05
N LYS A 81 17.93 2.49 -23.13
CA LYS A 81 17.03 1.37 -23.40
C LYS A 81 15.81 1.41 -22.49
N SER A 82 14.68 0.94 -23.02
CA SER A 82 13.45 0.76 -22.27
C SER A 82 13.47 -0.54 -21.47
N TYR A 83 12.82 -0.54 -20.30
CA TYR A 83 12.64 -1.72 -19.45
C TYR A 83 11.35 -1.62 -18.66
N LEU A 84 10.77 -2.74 -18.24
CA LEU A 84 9.56 -2.81 -17.42
C LEU A 84 9.90 -2.46 -15.96
N CYS A 85 9.86 -1.17 -15.64
CA CYS A 85 10.25 -0.69 -14.31
C CYS A 85 9.29 -1.11 -13.21
N GLY A 86 8.01 -1.25 -13.50
CA GLY A 86 7.04 -1.78 -12.54
C GLY A 86 7.29 -3.25 -12.19
N GLN A 87 7.66 -4.07 -13.19
CA GLN A 87 8.07 -5.45 -12.94
C GLN A 87 9.35 -5.52 -12.11
N VAL A 88 10.31 -4.61 -12.37
CA VAL A 88 11.54 -4.51 -11.57
C VAL A 88 11.21 -4.15 -10.12
N SER A 89 10.34 -3.16 -9.88
CA SER A 89 9.89 -2.78 -8.54
C SER A 89 9.27 -3.98 -7.80
N THR A 90 8.32 -4.66 -8.43
CA THR A 90 7.68 -5.87 -7.88
C THR A 90 8.70 -6.95 -7.53
N ASN A 91 9.62 -7.25 -8.43
CA ASN A 91 10.66 -8.28 -8.22
C ASN A 91 11.63 -7.90 -7.10
N LYS A 92 11.97 -6.62 -6.99
CA LYS A 92 12.85 -6.11 -5.92
C LYS A 92 12.18 -6.22 -4.56
N LEU A 93 10.89 -5.85 -4.45
CA LEU A 93 10.11 -6.04 -3.23
C LEU A 93 10.00 -7.53 -2.86
N THR A 94 9.74 -8.40 -3.83
CA THR A 94 9.69 -9.86 -3.62
C THR A 94 11.01 -10.38 -3.05
N LYS A 95 12.15 -10.03 -3.67
CA LYS A 95 13.47 -10.40 -3.18
C LYS A 95 13.79 -9.82 -1.80
N LYS A 96 13.37 -8.58 -1.54
CA LYS A 96 13.57 -7.91 -0.24
C LYS A 96 12.82 -8.64 0.87
N ILE A 97 11.58 -9.01 0.64
CA ILE A 97 10.75 -9.75 1.62
C ILE A 97 11.28 -11.16 1.82
N ASN A 98 11.64 -11.86 0.73
CA ASN A 98 12.28 -13.18 0.77
C ASN A 98 11.59 -14.17 1.73
N ASN A 99 10.27 -14.31 1.58
CA ASN A 99 9.43 -15.23 2.38
C ASN A 99 9.58 -15.06 3.91
N GLN A 100 9.88 -13.83 4.37
CA GLN A 100 9.94 -13.52 5.79
C GLN A 100 8.61 -12.90 6.26
N ILE A 101 8.37 -13.00 7.56
CA ILE A 101 7.22 -12.38 8.21
C ILE A 101 7.32 -10.85 8.10
N ILE A 102 6.22 -10.26 7.64
CA ILE A 102 6.05 -8.82 7.51
C ILE A 102 5.00 -8.35 8.52
N LYS A 103 5.30 -7.26 9.19
CA LYS A 103 4.42 -6.57 10.12
C LYS A 103 4.00 -5.24 9.51
N CYS A 104 2.69 -5.00 9.37
CA CYS A 104 2.15 -3.75 8.84
C CYS A 104 1.32 -3.03 9.90
N LYS A 105 1.66 -1.77 10.17
CA LYS A 105 0.85 -0.84 10.97
C LYS A 105 -0.16 -0.19 10.05
N ILE A 106 -1.43 -0.45 10.28
CA ILE A 106 -2.53 0.03 9.46
C ILE A 106 -2.91 1.44 9.91
N LYS A 107 -3.15 2.32 8.93
CA LYS A 107 -3.50 3.73 9.14
C LYS A 107 -4.91 4.06 8.67
N ASP A 108 -5.37 3.35 7.63
CA ASP A 108 -6.63 3.67 6.97
C ASP A 108 -7.10 2.51 6.08
N ILE A 109 -8.27 2.64 5.49
CA ILE A 109 -8.83 1.75 4.46
C ILE A 109 -9.23 2.60 3.26
N ASP A 110 -8.79 2.22 2.06
CA ASP A 110 -9.15 2.96 0.86
C ASP A 110 -10.53 2.57 0.29
N ARG A 111 -10.99 3.35 -0.69
CA ARG A 111 -12.29 3.12 -1.37
C ARG A 111 -12.41 1.77 -2.10
N TYR A 112 -11.30 1.06 -2.27
CA TYR A 112 -11.25 -0.29 -2.86
C TYR A 112 -11.16 -1.38 -1.79
N ASN A 113 -11.42 -1.03 -0.53
CA ASN A 113 -11.34 -1.93 0.64
C ASN A 113 -9.94 -2.54 0.83
N ARG A 114 -8.88 -1.81 0.44
CA ARG A 114 -7.50 -2.17 0.77
C ARG A 114 -7.09 -1.46 2.06
N LEU A 115 -6.42 -2.18 2.93
CA LEU A 115 -5.76 -1.57 4.09
C LEU A 115 -4.64 -0.65 3.59
N ILE A 116 -4.49 0.51 4.21
CA ILE A 116 -3.39 1.45 3.95
C ILE A 116 -2.43 1.36 5.12
N GLY A 117 -1.15 1.00 4.88
CA GLY A 117 -0.24 0.77 5.99
C GLY A 117 1.23 1.03 5.73
N GLU A 118 1.97 1.15 6.83
CA GLU A 118 3.43 1.13 6.83
C GLU A 118 3.89 -0.28 7.19
N CYS A 119 4.65 -0.91 6.30
CA CYS A 119 5.05 -2.30 6.46
C CYS A 119 6.54 -2.42 6.77
N TYR A 120 6.87 -3.39 7.61
CA TYR A 120 8.20 -3.58 8.15
C TYR A 120 8.63 -5.05 7.98
N LYS A 121 9.87 -5.22 7.57
CA LYS A 121 10.59 -6.49 7.67
C LYS A 121 11.52 -6.38 8.86
N ARG A 122 11.23 -7.09 9.96
CA ARG A 122 11.88 -6.84 11.25
C ARG A 122 11.68 -5.35 11.64
N ASN A 123 12.76 -4.58 11.76
CA ASN A 123 12.73 -3.14 12.07
C ASN A 123 12.86 -2.23 10.86
N GLU A 124 13.05 -2.78 9.65
CA GLU A 124 13.25 -2.02 8.44
C GLU A 124 11.93 -1.66 7.78
N ASN A 125 11.69 -0.35 7.58
CA ASN A 125 10.50 0.16 6.89
C ASN A 125 10.62 -0.10 5.39
N LEU A 126 9.74 -0.96 4.85
CA LEU A 126 9.72 -1.33 3.44
C LEU A 126 9.29 -0.18 2.53
N ASN A 127 8.41 0.71 3.01
CA ASN A 127 7.98 1.88 2.26
C ASN A 127 9.17 2.83 2.00
N SER A 128 9.94 3.13 3.05
CA SER A 128 11.17 3.93 2.95
C SER A 128 12.22 3.25 2.08
N TRP A 129 12.43 1.94 2.26
CA TRP A 129 13.39 1.18 1.46
C TRP A 129 13.07 1.22 -0.04
N LEU A 130 11.79 1.12 -0.43
CA LEU A 130 11.39 1.20 -1.84
C LEU A 130 11.71 2.57 -2.43
N VAL A 131 11.44 3.65 -1.70
CA VAL A 131 11.69 5.01 -2.18
C VAL A 131 13.18 5.33 -2.21
N SER A 132 13.93 5.00 -1.15
CA SER A 132 15.37 5.27 -1.05
C SER A 132 16.22 4.54 -2.10
N ASN A 133 15.70 3.40 -2.62
CA ASN A 133 16.34 2.65 -3.71
C ASN A 133 15.75 3.00 -5.10
N GLY A 134 14.82 3.95 -5.20
CA GLY A 134 14.21 4.37 -6.44
C GLY A 134 13.32 3.31 -7.10
N TYR A 135 12.70 2.41 -6.31
CA TYR A 135 11.70 1.44 -6.78
C TYR A 135 10.27 1.96 -6.65
N ALA A 136 10.09 3.04 -5.88
CA ALA A 136 8.86 3.82 -5.77
C ALA A 136 9.19 5.30 -5.65
N VAL A 137 8.19 6.16 -5.81
CA VAL A 137 8.28 7.59 -5.56
C VAL A 137 7.53 7.97 -4.29
N ALA A 138 7.93 9.06 -3.64
CA ALA A 138 7.18 9.61 -2.51
C ALA A 138 5.84 10.21 -3.01
N TYR A 139 4.72 9.69 -2.51
CA TYR A 139 3.40 10.19 -2.88
C TYR A 139 2.97 11.32 -1.94
N ARG A 140 3.44 12.54 -2.22
CA ARG A 140 3.32 13.71 -1.36
C ARG A 140 1.88 14.09 -0.99
N LYS A 141 0.90 13.70 -1.82
CA LYS A 141 -0.54 13.92 -1.55
C LYS A 141 -0.97 13.23 -0.25
N TYR A 142 -0.35 12.09 0.10
CA TYR A 142 -0.74 11.28 1.26
C TYR A 142 0.29 11.32 2.39
N SER A 143 1.58 11.57 2.10
CA SER A 143 2.60 11.65 3.11
C SER A 143 3.83 12.43 2.63
N LYS A 144 4.41 13.24 3.53
CA LYS A 144 5.70 13.90 3.30
C LYS A 144 6.88 13.08 3.85
N LYS A 145 6.62 11.97 4.53
CA LYS A 145 7.60 11.18 5.29
C LYS A 145 8.78 10.70 4.45
N TYR A 146 8.56 10.36 3.18
CA TYR A 146 9.55 9.72 2.31
C TYR A 146 10.22 10.70 1.31
N ILE A 147 10.06 12.01 1.50
CA ILE A 147 10.62 13.02 0.58
C ILE A 147 12.14 12.99 0.61
N SER A 148 12.76 12.88 1.80
CA SER A 148 14.21 12.76 1.94
C SER A 148 14.77 11.51 1.27
N ASP A 149 14.07 10.38 1.40
CA ASP A 149 14.42 9.12 0.73
C ASP A 149 14.43 9.29 -0.79
N GLU A 150 13.39 9.97 -1.33
CA GLU A 150 13.29 10.24 -2.76
C GLU A 150 14.40 11.18 -3.25
N ILE A 151 14.72 12.23 -2.49
CA ILE A 151 15.81 13.16 -2.84
C ILE A 151 17.14 12.39 -2.90
N ASN A 152 17.40 11.54 -1.92
CA ASN A 152 18.58 10.68 -1.92
C ASN A 152 18.63 9.77 -3.15
N ALA A 153 17.53 9.10 -3.48
CA ALA A 153 17.43 8.23 -4.66
C ALA A 153 17.68 9.00 -5.97
N LYS A 154 17.17 10.23 -6.09
CA LYS A 154 17.39 11.12 -7.24
C LYS A 154 18.86 11.52 -7.38
N ASN A 155 19.46 12.01 -6.31
CA ASN A 155 20.84 12.49 -6.31
C ASN A 155 21.81 11.37 -6.68
N ASN A 156 21.54 10.14 -6.23
CA ASN A 156 22.36 8.97 -6.52
C ASN A 156 21.90 8.20 -7.78
N LYS A 157 20.93 8.73 -8.54
CA LYS A 157 20.39 8.12 -9.77
C LYS A 157 19.99 6.65 -9.58
N LEU A 158 19.32 6.31 -8.45
CA LEU A 158 18.93 4.95 -8.13
C LEU A 158 17.60 4.54 -8.81
N GLY A 159 17.48 3.27 -9.13
CA GLY A 159 16.25 2.67 -9.66
C GLY A 159 15.72 3.41 -10.89
N ILE A 160 14.49 3.93 -10.82
CA ILE A 160 13.85 4.68 -11.92
C ILE A 160 14.50 6.04 -12.18
N TRP A 161 15.23 6.58 -11.20
CA TRP A 161 15.92 7.88 -11.33
C TRP A 161 17.19 7.84 -12.19
N GLN A 162 17.58 6.65 -12.68
CA GLN A 162 18.69 6.50 -13.63
C GLN A 162 18.40 7.15 -14.98
N GLY A 163 17.14 7.36 -15.34
CA GLY A 163 16.78 7.87 -16.64
C GLY A 163 15.39 8.50 -16.68
N LYS A 164 14.70 8.40 -17.81
CA LYS A 164 13.39 9.03 -18.00
C LYS A 164 12.27 8.05 -17.69
N PHE A 165 11.28 8.51 -16.95
CA PHE A 165 10.04 7.77 -16.66
C PHE A 165 8.87 8.75 -16.46
N GLU A 166 7.67 8.25 -16.61
CA GLU A 166 6.45 8.96 -16.24
C GLU A 166 6.11 8.66 -14.78
N MET A 167 5.60 9.66 -14.04
CA MET A 167 5.14 9.44 -12.67
C MET A 167 4.01 8.39 -12.65
N PRO A 168 4.02 7.42 -11.70
CA PRO A 168 3.06 6.31 -11.71
C PRO A 168 1.60 6.76 -11.77
N TRP A 169 1.23 7.81 -11.01
CA TRP A 169 -0.13 8.39 -11.04
C TRP A 169 -0.51 9.01 -12.39
N ASN A 170 0.46 9.53 -13.16
CA ASN A 170 0.22 10.05 -14.50
C ASN A 170 0.01 8.90 -15.49
N PHE A 171 0.83 7.87 -15.39
CA PHE A 171 0.69 6.66 -16.20
C PHE A 171 -0.69 6.02 -16.01
N ARG A 172 -1.19 5.87 -14.75
CA ARG A 172 -2.54 5.34 -14.48
C ARG A 172 -3.68 6.16 -15.06
N ARG A 173 -3.52 7.48 -15.19
CA ARG A 173 -4.57 8.34 -15.75
C ARG A 173 -4.70 8.23 -17.27
N LYS A 174 -3.68 7.74 -17.95
CA LYS A 174 -3.65 7.61 -19.42
C LYS A 174 -4.02 6.21 -19.89
N ASN A 175 -3.97 5.22 -19.00
CA ASN A 175 -4.23 3.81 -19.27
C ASN A 175 -5.30 3.28 -18.28
#